data_862acdd7b32df3bc6caf1c45fd83186b
#
_entry.id   862acdd7b32df3bc6caf1c45fd83186b
#
_cell.length_a   1.000
_cell.length_b   1.000
_cell.length_c   1.000
_cell.angle_alpha   90.00
_cell.angle_beta   90.00
_cell.angle_gamma   90.00
#
_symmetry.space_group_name_H-M   'P 1'
#
loop_
_entity.id
_entity.type
_entity.pdbx_description
1 polymer ?
#
loop_
_entity_poly.entity_id
_entity_poly.type
_entity_poly.pdbx_seq_one_letter_code
_entity_poly.pdbx_strand_id
1 'polypeptide(L)'
;MWQKLRPPKPEPESVFKAEDDLQALSEAMLDQIVSAPDWHVATIALNGALEAWLNSNQADRQPVVIVGAPHTNNAEILKLWAEEQKWRVIEPPISDDILAQNENWLDQLTDDNTPWVLPSLEWCYLRHTQGLALIRRLFDQLWSDRVSLGVIGCDSWAWAYLRHIWSGRMPLVFMAQAFTHQSLEAWFKTLAAGSDLAPFLFRQQDNGKYVLEPPPELAEEIDPPVEISSFLERLASHSRGIPGVAWALWRQSLLGEFNEALSEEERQQVHQFRATTVWVRSWDQLKQPAFPADFSQTQAFILHTLLLHNGLPVKLLAQLLSLPATEVFQHLCSLQAAGLVENGAELWRVSPLGYPVVRQFLQGEGYLTD
;
A
#
# COMPACT_ATOMS: atom_id res chain seq x y z
N MET A 1 -32.04 -9.45 -58.96
CA MET A 1 -31.34 -8.21 -58.55
C MET A 1 -31.34 -8.18 -57.00
N TRP A 2 -30.36 -8.81 -56.39
CA TRP A 2 -30.25 -8.88 -54.93
C TRP A 2 -29.27 -7.81 -54.45
N GLN A 3 -29.79 -6.69 -53.92
CA GLN A 3 -28.96 -5.73 -53.18
C GLN A 3 -28.56 -6.39 -51.85
N LYS A 4 -27.27 -6.70 -51.70
CA LYS A 4 -26.68 -7.06 -50.43
C LYS A 4 -26.84 -5.86 -49.50
N LEU A 5 -27.73 -5.97 -48.51
CA LEU A 5 -27.76 -5.11 -47.34
C LEU A 5 -26.38 -5.25 -46.64
N ARG A 6 -25.56 -4.22 -46.73
CA ARG A 6 -24.41 -4.07 -45.85
C ARG A 6 -24.95 -3.89 -44.42
N PRO A 7 -24.41 -4.62 -43.44
CA PRO A 7 -24.73 -4.32 -42.06
C PRO A 7 -24.38 -2.84 -41.78
N PRO A 8 -25.16 -2.13 -40.96
CA PRO A 8 -24.85 -0.77 -40.59
C PRO A 8 -23.44 -0.73 -40.02
N LYS A 9 -22.63 0.25 -40.44
CA LYS A 9 -21.36 0.56 -39.77
C LYS A 9 -21.68 0.77 -38.29
N PRO A 10 -20.91 0.15 -37.38
CA PRO A 10 -21.05 0.49 -35.98
C PRO A 10 -20.87 2.01 -35.82
N GLU A 11 -21.78 2.66 -35.13
CA GLU A 11 -21.62 4.07 -34.79
C GLU A 11 -20.28 4.24 -34.08
N PRO A 12 -19.51 5.32 -34.40
CA PRO A 12 -18.27 5.55 -33.71
C PRO A 12 -18.59 5.66 -32.21
N GLU A 13 -17.96 4.83 -31.39
CA GLU A 13 -18.08 4.91 -29.94
C GLU A 13 -17.84 6.36 -29.52
N SER A 14 -18.76 6.91 -28.72
CA SER A 14 -18.63 8.25 -28.19
C SER A 14 -17.29 8.38 -27.48
N VAL A 15 -16.50 9.38 -27.83
CA VAL A 15 -15.20 9.69 -27.21
C VAL A 15 -15.38 10.03 -25.73
N PHE A 16 -16.62 10.40 -25.35
CA PHE A 16 -17.01 10.78 -24.00
C PHE A 16 -18.19 9.94 -23.53
N LYS A 17 -18.19 9.62 -22.22
CA LYS A 17 -19.34 8.98 -21.56
C LYS A 17 -19.92 9.94 -20.52
N ALA A 18 -21.25 10.06 -20.48
CA ALA A 18 -21.91 10.78 -19.43
C ALA A 18 -21.73 10.04 -18.08
N GLU A 19 -21.69 10.79 -16.98
CA GLU A 19 -21.54 10.19 -15.64
C GLU A 19 -22.68 9.23 -15.30
N ASP A 20 -23.88 9.52 -15.80
CA ASP A 20 -25.10 8.71 -15.60
C ASP A 20 -25.06 7.35 -16.35
N ASP A 21 -24.17 7.21 -17.33
CA ASP A 21 -23.99 5.98 -18.10
C ASP A 21 -22.94 5.03 -17.49
N LEU A 22 -22.28 5.47 -16.43
CA LEU A 22 -21.18 4.75 -15.80
C LEU A 22 -21.47 4.50 -14.32
N GLN A 23 -21.10 3.31 -13.84
CA GLN A 23 -21.23 2.95 -12.43
C GLN A 23 -19.90 2.44 -11.87
N ALA A 24 -19.78 2.52 -10.52
CA ALA A 24 -18.68 1.91 -9.84
C ALA A 24 -18.70 0.38 -10.06
N LEU A 25 -17.53 -0.19 -10.34
CA LEU A 25 -17.37 -1.63 -10.48
C LEU A 25 -17.60 -2.35 -9.14
N SER A 26 -18.15 -3.55 -9.18
CA SER A 26 -18.22 -4.41 -8.00
C SER A 26 -16.81 -4.85 -7.55
N GLU A 27 -16.65 -5.20 -6.29
CA GLU A 27 -15.35 -5.70 -5.78
C GLU A 27 -14.88 -6.94 -6.55
N ALA A 28 -15.80 -7.86 -6.91
CA ALA A 28 -15.46 -9.03 -7.70
C ALA A 28 -14.93 -8.66 -9.09
N MET A 29 -15.50 -7.65 -9.74
CA MET A 29 -15.01 -7.17 -11.04
C MET A 29 -13.67 -6.42 -10.88
N LEU A 30 -13.53 -5.61 -9.83
CA LEU A 30 -12.26 -4.95 -9.51
C LEU A 30 -11.14 -5.98 -9.28
N ASP A 31 -11.43 -7.09 -8.60
CA ASP A 31 -10.44 -8.15 -8.36
C ASP A 31 -10.05 -8.87 -9.68
N GLN A 32 -10.93 -8.91 -10.66
CA GLN A 32 -10.61 -9.46 -11.98
C GLN A 32 -9.79 -8.49 -12.83
N ILE A 33 -10.05 -7.19 -12.77
CA ILE A 33 -9.37 -6.17 -13.59
C ILE A 33 -8.06 -5.73 -12.94
N VAL A 34 -8.05 -5.56 -11.62
CA VAL A 34 -6.91 -5.11 -10.83
C VAL A 34 -6.78 -6.01 -9.60
N SER A 35 -6.19 -7.17 -9.81
CA SER A 35 -5.96 -8.17 -8.77
C SER A 35 -5.15 -7.62 -7.59
N ALA A 36 -5.17 -8.35 -6.48
CA ALA A 36 -4.27 -8.06 -5.37
C ALA A 36 -2.80 -8.09 -5.83
N PRO A 37 -1.95 -7.18 -5.34
CA PRO A 37 -0.54 -7.15 -5.73
C PRO A 37 0.19 -8.45 -5.41
N ASP A 38 0.98 -8.95 -6.34
CA ASP A 38 1.95 -10.00 -6.10
C ASP A 38 3.29 -9.37 -5.69
N TRP A 39 3.73 -9.63 -4.47
CA TRP A 39 4.94 -9.06 -3.91
C TRP A 39 6.22 -9.86 -4.20
N HIS A 40 6.15 -10.99 -4.90
CA HIS A 40 7.35 -11.77 -5.29
C HIS A 40 8.31 -10.96 -6.18
N VAL A 41 7.81 -10.06 -7.02
CA VAL A 41 8.68 -9.17 -7.81
C VAL A 41 9.47 -8.22 -6.91
N ALA A 42 8.88 -7.77 -5.80
CA ALA A 42 9.56 -6.91 -4.83
C ALA A 42 10.65 -7.66 -4.05
N THR A 43 10.51 -8.98 -3.82
CA THR A 43 11.58 -9.78 -3.19
C THR A 43 12.82 -9.87 -4.07
N ILE A 44 12.65 -9.95 -5.39
CA ILE A 44 13.77 -9.94 -6.35
C ILE A 44 14.52 -8.60 -6.27
N ALA A 45 13.79 -7.48 -6.27
CA ALA A 45 14.40 -6.15 -6.14
C ALA A 45 15.12 -5.96 -4.80
N LEU A 46 14.51 -6.45 -3.71
CA LEU A 46 15.12 -6.44 -2.37
C LEU A 46 16.41 -7.26 -2.34
N ASN A 47 16.39 -8.45 -2.92
CA ASN A 47 17.58 -9.31 -3.00
C ASN A 47 18.73 -8.63 -3.74
N GLY A 48 18.44 -7.98 -4.88
CA GLY A 48 19.42 -7.20 -5.62
C GLY A 48 19.97 -6.01 -4.81
N ALA A 49 19.11 -5.31 -4.07
CA ALA A 49 19.54 -4.20 -3.20
C ALA A 49 20.44 -4.66 -2.04
N LEU A 50 20.22 -5.86 -1.52
CA LEU A 50 20.98 -6.43 -0.42
C LEU A 50 22.21 -7.22 -0.89
N GLU A 51 22.41 -7.46 -2.19
CA GLU A 51 23.47 -8.32 -2.72
C GLU A 51 24.86 -7.91 -2.22
N ALA A 52 25.23 -6.64 -2.29
CA ALA A 52 26.53 -6.16 -1.83
C ALA A 52 26.74 -6.39 -0.33
N TRP A 53 25.70 -6.21 0.47
CA TRP A 53 25.72 -6.48 1.91
C TRP A 53 25.77 -7.99 2.19
N LEU A 54 25.03 -8.81 1.47
CA LEU A 54 25.05 -10.27 1.59
C LEU A 54 26.42 -10.87 1.23
N ASN A 55 27.17 -10.25 0.32
CA ASN A 55 28.49 -10.70 -0.13
C ASN A 55 29.65 -10.06 0.67
N SER A 56 29.39 -9.14 1.61
CA SER A 56 30.45 -8.57 2.46
C SER A 56 31.02 -9.57 3.43
N ASN A 57 32.20 -9.29 4.02
CA ASN A 57 32.84 -10.20 4.98
C ASN A 57 31.96 -10.37 6.23
N GLN A 58 31.84 -11.59 6.73
CA GLN A 58 31.01 -11.95 7.87
C GLN A 58 31.30 -11.13 9.14
N ALA A 59 32.59 -10.78 9.36
CA ALA A 59 33.02 -9.99 10.52
C ALA A 59 32.54 -8.53 10.49
N ASP A 60 32.20 -8.00 9.30
CA ASP A 60 31.76 -6.60 9.14
C ASP A 60 30.24 -6.48 8.94
N ARG A 61 29.53 -7.61 8.90
CA ARG A 61 28.08 -7.63 8.67
C ARG A 61 27.33 -7.25 9.93
N GLN A 62 26.70 -6.11 9.87
CA GLN A 62 25.76 -5.66 10.90
C GLN A 62 24.33 -5.85 10.39
N PRO A 63 23.34 -6.04 11.28
CA PRO A 63 21.94 -6.02 10.89
C PRO A 63 21.61 -4.76 10.11
N VAL A 64 20.75 -4.90 9.10
CA VAL A 64 20.28 -3.78 8.27
C VAL A 64 18.80 -3.52 8.52
N VAL A 65 18.39 -2.28 8.31
CA VAL A 65 16.99 -1.88 8.43
C VAL A 65 16.46 -1.51 7.04
N ILE A 66 15.31 -2.08 6.69
CA ILE A 66 14.55 -1.76 5.48
C ILE A 66 13.38 -0.89 5.90
N VAL A 67 13.41 0.38 5.52
CA VAL A 67 12.36 1.34 5.86
C VAL A 67 11.43 1.53 4.68
N GLY A 68 10.13 1.33 4.93
CA GLY A 68 9.05 1.59 3.97
C GLY A 68 8.02 2.56 4.52
N ALA A 69 7.39 3.35 3.67
CA ALA A 69 6.24 4.16 4.08
C ALA A 69 5.04 3.24 4.44
N PRO A 70 4.05 3.71 5.21
CA PRO A 70 2.80 2.99 5.38
C PRO A 70 2.22 2.56 4.03
N HIS A 71 1.60 1.38 3.98
CA HIS A 71 1.02 0.80 2.76
C HIS A 71 2.02 0.39 1.66
N THR A 72 3.32 0.27 1.97
CA THR A 72 4.31 -0.35 1.06
C THR A 72 4.33 -1.87 1.16
N ASN A 73 3.61 -2.46 2.12
CA ASN A 73 3.61 -3.89 2.45
C ASN A 73 5.00 -4.45 2.78
N ASN A 74 5.86 -3.58 3.37
CA ASN A 74 7.24 -3.92 3.68
C ASN A 74 7.38 -5.22 4.50
N ALA A 75 6.51 -5.41 5.49
CA ALA A 75 6.52 -6.61 6.34
C ALA A 75 6.21 -7.90 5.56
N GLU A 76 5.26 -7.86 4.62
CA GLU A 76 4.90 -9.00 3.78
C GLU A 76 6.03 -9.33 2.80
N ILE A 77 6.59 -8.32 2.14
CA ILE A 77 7.74 -8.48 1.23
C ILE A 77 8.91 -9.13 1.98
N LEU A 78 9.20 -8.69 3.20
CA LEU A 78 10.28 -9.26 4.01
C LEU A 78 10.01 -10.70 4.46
N LYS A 79 8.76 -11.05 4.78
CA LYS A 79 8.38 -12.43 5.10
C LYS A 79 8.57 -13.36 3.89
N LEU A 80 8.07 -12.94 2.71
CA LEU A 80 8.26 -13.68 1.47
C LEU A 80 9.75 -13.86 1.13
N TRP A 81 10.53 -12.77 1.23
CA TRP A 81 11.97 -12.82 1.00
C TRP A 81 12.68 -13.76 1.99
N ALA A 82 12.29 -13.75 3.27
CA ALA A 82 12.86 -14.65 4.28
C ALA A 82 12.59 -16.13 3.95
N GLU A 83 11.37 -16.45 3.47
CA GLU A 83 11.00 -17.79 3.04
C GLU A 83 11.85 -18.25 1.85
N GLU A 84 12.05 -17.39 0.83
CA GLU A 84 12.91 -17.66 -0.33
C GLU A 84 14.37 -17.90 0.07
N GLN A 85 14.88 -17.09 1.02
CA GLN A 85 16.26 -17.21 1.54
C GLN A 85 16.41 -18.31 2.60
N LYS A 86 15.31 -18.91 3.06
CA LYS A 86 15.26 -19.86 4.19
C LYS A 86 15.81 -19.26 5.49
N TRP A 87 15.55 -17.98 5.70
CA TRP A 87 15.90 -17.28 6.93
C TRP A 87 14.78 -17.40 7.96
N ARG A 88 15.14 -17.39 9.23
CA ARG A 88 14.17 -17.45 10.31
C ARG A 88 13.42 -16.13 10.43
N VAL A 89 12.09 -16.17 10.45
CA VAL A 89 11.26 -15.01 10.75
C VAL A 89 11.07 -14.89 12.26
N ILE A 90 11.34 -13.72 12.81
CA ILE A 90 11.12 -13.39 14.23
C ILE A 90 9.82 -12.61 14.30
N GLU A 91 8.83 -13.16 15.00
CA GLU A 91 7.58 -12.44 15.25
C GLU A 91 7.78 -11.37 16.33
N PRO A 92 7.14 -10.20 16.20
CA PRO A 92 7.19 -9.15 17.23
C PRO A 92 6.69 -9.65 18.58
N PRO A 93 7.18 -9.07 19.70
CA PRO A 93 6.69 -9.41 21.02
C PRO A 93 5.22 -8.96 21.20
N ILE A 94 4.47 -9.65 22.03
CA ILE A 94 3.12 -9.20 22.37
C ILE A 94 3.17 -7.95 23.27
N SER A 95 2.13 -7.12 23.20
CA SER A 95 2.08 -5.84 23.91
C SER A 95 2.25 -5.98 25.43
N ASP A 96 1.77 -7.07 26.02
CA ASP A 96 1.92 -7.33 27.45
C ASP A 96 3.38 -7.58 27.82
N ASP A 97 4.15 -8.29 27.01
CA ASP A 97 5.59 -8.50 27.21
C ASP A 97 6.39 -7.18 27.08
N ILE A 98 6.00 -6.32 26.12
CA ILE A 98 6.61 -4.99 25.98
C ILE A 98 6.40 -4.16 27.25
N LEU A 99 5.17 -4.12 27.78
CA LEU A 99 4.83 -3.36 28.98
C LEU A 99 5.42 -3.97 30.24
N ALA A 100 5.53 -5.29 30.31
CA ALA A 100 6.21 -6.01 31.40
C ALA A 100 7.74 -5.92 31.30
N GLN A 101 8.29 -5.35 30.22
CA GLN A 101 9.72 -5.29 29.94
C GLN A 101 10.38 -6.69 29.92
N ASN A 102 9.68 -7.68 29.38
CA ASN A 102 10.16 -9.06 29.30
C ASN A 102 11.24 -9.19 28.23
N GLU A 103 12.50 -9.36 28.63
CA GLU A 103 13.65 -9.44 27.74
C GLU A 103 13.81 -10.83 27.09
N ASN A 104 13.09 -11.87 27.49
CA ASN A 104 13.23 -13.23 26.95
C ASN A 104 12.97 -13.27 25.42
N TRP A 105 12.17 -12.33 24.90
CA TRP A 105 11.97 -12.21 23.46
C TRP A 105 13.27 -11.95 22.70
N LEU A 106 14.22 -11.22 23.29
CA LEU A 106 15.51 -10.87 22.68
C LEU A 106 16.44 -12.09 22.53
N ASP A 107 16.24 -13.16 23.28
CA ASP A 107 17.06 -14.38 23.17
C ASP A 107 16.95 -15.00 21.77
N GLN A 108 15.82 -14.77 21.09
CA GLN A 108 15.63 -15.23 19.71
C GLN A 108 16.65 -14.65 18.71
N LEU A 109 17.25 -13.49 19.00
CA LEU A 109 18.23 -12.85 18.13
C LEU A 109 19.61 -13.52 18.21
N THR A 110 19.87 -14.25 19.28
CA THR A 110 21.15 -14.87 19.58
C THR A 110 21.16 -16.39 19.43
N ASP A 111 19.98 -16.98 19.17
CA ASP A 111 19.82 -18.41 19.02
C ASP A 111 20.45 -18.93 17.71
N ASP A 112 21.19 -20.03 17.78
CA ASP A 112 21.66 -20.89 16.71
C ASP A 112 22.55 -20.27 15.62
N ASN A 113 22.97 -19.03 15.74
CA ASN A 113 23.76 -18.30 14.73
C ASN A 113 23.12 -18.33 13.31
N THR A 114 21.80 -18.57 13.21
CA THR A 114 21.06 -18.58 11.95
C THR A 114 20.65 -17.17 11.57
N PRO A 115 20.72 -16.79 10.28
CA PRO A 115 20.21 -15.51 9.82
C PRO A 115 18.70 -15.36 10.08
N TRP A 116 18.28 -14.13 10.37
CA TRP A 116 16.90 -13.86 10.76
C TRP A 116 16.33 -12.58 10.11
N VAL A 117 15.03 -12.52 10.06
CA VAL A 117 14.25 -11.33 9.63
C VAL A 117 13.25 -10.98 10.71
N LEU A 118 13.25 -9.71 11.12
CA LEU A 118 12.22 -9.10 11.96
C LEU A 118 11.38 -8.18 11.06
N PRO A 119 10.18 -8.58 10.61
CA PRO A 119 9.47 -7.86 9.55
C PRO A 119 8.90 -6.49 9.96
N SER A 120 8.62 -6.29 11.26
CA SER A 120 7.84 -5.14 11.75
C SER A 120 8.38 -4.61 13.08
N LEU A 121 9.39 -3.75 13.01
CA LEU A 121 10.00 -3.11 14.20
C LEU A 121 9.01 -2.18 14.91
N GLU A 122 8.06 -1.59 14.19
CA GLU A 122 6.99 -0.74 14.70
C GLU A 122 6.09 -1.42 15.74
N TRP A 123 6.10 -2.75 15.79
CA TRP A 123 5.37 -3.55 16.77
C TRP A 123 6.23 -4.02 17.94
N CYS A 124 7.53 -3.67 17.96
CA CYS A 124 8.44 -4.06 19.04
C CYS A 124 8.57 -3.01 20.15
N TYR A 125 7.79 -1.97 20.09
CA TYR A 125 7.75 -0.93 21.12
C TYR A 125 6.34 -0.36 21.26
N LEU A 126 6.13 0.36 22.36
CA LEU A 126 4.93 1.17 22.55
C LEU A 126 5.36 2.57 22.98
N ARG A 127 4.70 3.61 22.43
CA ARG A 127 4.91 4.99 22.87
C ARG A 127 4.34 5.22 24.27
N HIS A 128 4.97 4.55 25.23
CA HIS A 128 4.62 4.55 26.65
C HIS A 128 5.90 4.54 27.49
N THR A 129 5.84 5.04 28.72
CA THR A 129 7.02 5.12 29.60
C THR A 129 7.72 3.78 29.81
N GLN A 130 6.96 2.70 29.93
CA GLN A 130 7.48 1.33 30.06
C GLN A 130 7.68 0.65 28.70
N GLY A 131 7.05 1.14 27.64
CA GLY A 131 7.04 0.51 26.32
C GLY A 131 8.31 0.69 25.48
N LEU A 132 9.29 1.47 25.96
CA LEU A 132 10.53 1.77 25.23
C LEU A 132 11.73 0.98 25.73
N ALA A 133 11.63 0.27 26.84
CA ALA A 133 12.75 -0.44 27.43
C ALA A 133 13.25 -1.56 26.51
N LEU A 134 12.33 -2.38 26.00
CA LEU A 134 12.66 -3.52 25.14
C LEU A 134 13.34 -3.09 23.83
N ILE A 135 12.82 -2.06 23.16
CA ILE A 135 13.41 -1.58 21.89
C ILE A 135 14.81 -0.98 22.11
N ARG A 136 15.07 -0.32 23.25
CA ARG A 136 16.42 0.16 23.59
C ARG A 136 17.37 -1.01 23.81
N ARG A 137 16.95 -2.06 24.50
CA ARG A 137 17.74 -3.28 24.65
C ARG A 137 18.01 -3.97 23.32
N LEU A 138 17.01 -4.01 22.43
CA LEU A 138 17.20 -4.53 21.07
C LEU A 138 18.33 -3.77 20.37
N PHE A 139 18.28 -2.43 20.34
CA PHE A 139 19.33 -1.63 19.69
C PHE A 139 20.71 -1.83 20.34
N ASP A 140 20.80 -1.95 21.67
CA ASP A 140 22.06 -2.27 22.35
C ASP A 140 22.62 -3.63 21.91
N GLN A 141 21.74 -4.64 21.78
CA GLN A 141 22.14 -5.98 21.38
C GLN A 141 22.58 -6.09 19.92
N LEU A 142 21.98 -5.32 19.00
CA LEU A 142 22.33 -5.36 17.57
C LEU A 142 23.82 -5.11 17.29
N TRP A 143 24.55 -4.51 18.24
CA TRP A 143 25.98 -4.22 18.15
C TRP A 143 26.84 -5.24 18.88
N SER A 144 26.24 -6.26 19.48
CA SER A 144 27.00 -7.33 20.14
C SER A 144 27.44 -8.38 19.14
N ASP A 145 28.62 -8.97 19.36
CA ASP A 145 29.14 -10.07 18.55
C ASP A 145 28.31 -11.38 18.67
N ARG A 146 27.25 -11.35 19.49
CA ARG A 146 26.37 -12.50 19.72
C ARG A 146 25.17 -12.54 18.80
N VAL A 147 24.83 -11.42 18.14
CA VAL A 147 23.70 -11.35 17.23
C VAL A 147 24.13 -11.79 15.84
N SER A 148 23.42 -12.79 15.32
CA SER A 148 23.64 -13.26 13.96
C SER A 148 23.15 -12.24 12.91
N LEU A 149 23.41 -12.53 11.64
CA LEU A 149 23.03 -11.70 10.52
C LEU A 149 21.49 -11.48 10.50
N GLY A 150 21.05 -10.22 10.45
CA GLY A 150 19.63 -9.91 10.51
C GLY A 150 19.19 -8.79 9.57
N VAL A 151 17.95 -8.89 9.11
CA VAL A 151 17.22 -7.86 8.38
C VAL A 151 16.00 -7.42 9.18
N ILE A 152 15.83 -6.13 9.35
CA ILE A 152 14.75 -5.54 10.15
C ILE A 152 13.88 -4.69 9.23
N GLY A 153 12.60 -4.99 9.14
CA GLY A 153 11.59 -4.12 8.54
C GLY A 153 11.12 -3.06 9.52
N CYS A 154 10.89 -1.87 9.04
CA CYS A 154 10.35 -0.79 9.86
C CYS A 154 9.48 0.15 9.03
N ASP A 155 8.36 0.59 9.61
CA ASP A 155 7.58 1.68 9.05
C ASP A 155 8.33 3.02 9.20
N SER A 156 8.20 3.90 8.21
CA SER A 156 8.91 5.19 8.17
C SER A 156 8.57 6.09 9.38
N TRP A 157 7.32 6.11 9.82
CA TRP A 157 6.89 6.86 11.01
C TRP A 157 7.51 6.32 12.29
N ALA A 158 7.50 5.01 12.47
CA ALA A 158 8.17 4.37 13.58
C ALA A 158 9.67 4.65 13.56
N TRP A 159 10.29 4.53 12.38
CA TRP A 159 11.71 4.80 12.21
C TRP A 159 12.07 6.24 12.54
N ALA A 160 11.30 7.22 12.07
CA ALA A 160 11.49 8.62 12.43
C ALA A 160 11.42 8.85 13.95
N TYR A 161 10.43 8.22 14.62
CA TYR A 161 10.30 8.29 16.08
C TYR A 161 11.48 7.62 16.79
N LEU A 162 11.87 6.41 16.40
CA LEU A 162 12.96 5.66 17.04
C LEU A 162 14.30 6.39 16.91
N ARG A 163 14.55 7.06 15.80
CA ARG A 163 15.75 7.91 15.63
C ARG A 163 15.81 9.09 16.61
N HIS A 164 14.68 9.58 17.08
CA HIS A 164 14.65 10.66 18.08
C HIS A 164 14.90 10.18 19.50
N ILE A 165 14.50 8.95 19.81
CA ILE A 165 14.63 8.40 21.18
C ILE A 165 15.91 7.59 21.38
N TRP A 166 16.64 7.28 20.32
CA TRP A 166 17.88 6.53 20.33
C TRP A 166 19.07 7.42 19.96
N SER A 167 20.02 7.54 20.84
CA SER A 167 21.24 8.35 20.65
C SER A 167 22.49 7.51 20.33
N GLY A 168 22.36 6.18 20.30
CA GLY A 168 23.44 5.27 20.01
C GLY A 168 23.73 5.13 18.51
N ARG A 169 24.57 4.17 18.16
CA ARG A 169 24.92 3.85 16.77
C ARG A 169 23.67 3.35 16.04
N MET A 170 23.45 3.85 14.82
CA MET A 170 22.35 3.43 13.96
C MET A 170 22.82 2.34 12.98
N PRO A 171 21.98 1.34 12.68
CA PRO A 171 22.25 0.34 11.64
C PRO A 171 22.26 0.96 10.24
N LEU A 172 22.77 0.20 9.27
CA LEU A 172 22.64 0.54 7.85
C LEU A 172 21.17 0.51 7.45
N VAL A 173 20.72 1.54 6.74
CA VAL A 173 19.32 1.71 6.35
C VAL A 173 19.20 1.68 4.83
N PHE A 174 18.28 0.86 4.34
CA PHE A 174 17.78 0.91 2.98
C PHE A 174 16.35 1.46 2.99
N MET A 175 16.02 2.27 2.02
CA MET A 175 14.66 2.83 1.88
C MET A 175 14.07 2.37 0.54
N ALA A 176 12.81 1.94 0.57
CA ALA A 176 12.08 1.62 -0.64
C ALA A 176 11.90 2.90 -1.49
N GLN A 177 12.24 2.81 -2.77
CA GLN A 177 12.06 3.92 -3.69
C GLN A 177 10.57 4.08 -4.04
N ALA A 178 10.11 5.33 -4.07
CA ALA A 178 8.77 5.67 -4.51
C ALA A 178 8.55 5.30 -5.99
N PHE A 179 7.37 4.82 -6.33
CA PHE A 179 7.00 4.53 -7.72
C PHE A 179 6.80 5.83 -8.49
N THR A 180 7.42 5.92 -9.66
CA THR A 180 7.13 6.95 -10.65
C THR A 180 5.83 6.63 -11.39
N HIS A 181 5.28 7.58 -12.15
CA HIS A 181 4.13 7.31 -13.01
C HIS A 181 4.40 6.17 -14.02
N GLN A 182 5.63 6.07 -14.56
CA GLN A 182 6.01 4.96 -15.44
C GLN A 182 6.04 3.61 -14.70
N SER A 183 6.56 3.59 -13.48
CA SER A 183 6.54 2.37 -12.65
C SER A 183 5.12 1.94 -12.30
N LEU A 184 4.23 2.90 -12.01
CA LEU A 184 2.81 2.62 -11.77
C LEU A 184 2.12 2.10 -13.04
N GLU A 185 2.40 2.70 -14.19
CA GLU A 185 1.85 2.25 -15.46
C GLU A 185 2.25 0.80 -15.77
N ALA A 186 3.55 0.49 -15.68
CA ALA A 186 4.05 -0.85 -15.91
C ALA A 186 3.42 -1.87 -14.94
N TRP A 187 3.29 -1.48 -13.67
CA TRP A 187 2.69 -2.31 -12.64
C TRP A 187 1.20 -2.57 -12.88
N PHE A 188 0.41 -1.53 -13.18
CA PHE A 188 -1.02 -1.68 -13.45
C PHE A 188 -1.29 -2.47 -14.74
N LYS A 189 -0.45 -2.32 -15.77
CA LYS A 189 -0.49 -3.18 -16.98
C LYS A 189 -0.28 -4.65 -16.60
N THR A 190 0.67 -4.93 -15.72
CA THR A 190 0.93 -6.31 -15.26
C THR A 190 -0.26 -6.89 -14.49
N LEU A 191 -0.86 -6.11 -13.58
CA LEU A 191 -2.05 -6.54 -12.83
C LEU A 191 -3.24 -6.82 -13.77
N ALA A 192 -3.47 -5.95 -14.75
CA ALA A 192 -4.55 -6.10 -15.71
C ALA A 192 -4.33 -7.29 -16.68
N ALA A 193 -3.09 -7.57 -17.07
CA ALA A 193 -2.74 -8.67 -17.98
C ALA A 193 -2.94 -10.06 -17.34
N GLY A 194 -2.95 -10.15 -16.00
CA GLY A 194 -3.22 -11.39 -15.27
C GLY A 194 -4.69 -11.84 -15.31
N SER A 195 -5.60 -11.05 -15.88
CA SER A 195 -7.02 -11.35 -15.96
C SER A 195 -7.34 -12.23 -17.15
N ASP A 196 -8.22 -13.22 -16.96
CA ASP A 196 -8.81 -14.02 -18.06
C ASP A 196 -9.70 -13.19 -18.98
N LEU A 197 -10.07 -11.96 -18.56
CA LEU A 197 -10.91 -11.03 -19.32
C LEU A 197 -10.10 -10.02 -20.14
N ALA A 198 -8.77 -10.06 -20.10
CA ALA A 198 -7.91 -9.17 -20.87
C ALA A 198 -8.06 -9.44 -22.41
N PRO A 199 -7.76 -8.46 -23.27
CA PRO A 199 -7.14 -7.17 -22.95
C PRO A 199 -8.14 -6.07 -22.54
N PHE A 200 -7.68 -5.14 -21.69
CA PHE A 200 -8.44 -3.97 -21.28
C PHE A 200 -7.86 -2.69 -21.87
N LEU A 201 -8.74 -1.74 -22.20
CA LEU A 201 -8.40 -0.37 -22.57
C LEU A 201 -8.88 0.58 -21.47
N PHE A 202 -7.98 1.29 -20.82
CA PHE A 202 -8.30 2.24 -19.75
C PHE A 202 -8.40 3.64 -20.31
N ARG A 203 -9.62 4.22 -20.35
CA ARG A 203 -9.89 5.55 -20.92
C ARG A 203 -10.45 6.49 -19.87
N GLN A 204 -9.97 7.72 -19.86
CA GLN A 204 -10.47 8.75 -18.95
C GLN A 204 -11.87 9.21 -19.39
N GLN A 205 -12.81 9.29 -18.45
CA GLN A 205 -14.23 9.54 -18.68
C GLN A 205 -14.51 10.87 -19.37
N ASP A 206 -13.83 11.96 -18.94
CA ASP A 206 -14.11 13.34 -19.33
C ASP A 206 -13.48 13.74 -20.67
N ASN A 207 -12.42 13.09 -21.10
CA ASN A 207 -11.69 13.48 -22.30
C ASN A 207 -11.36 12.32 -23.25
N GLY A 208 -11.71 11.08 -22.87
CA GLY A 208 -11.51 9.88 -23.68
C GLY A 208 -10.05 9.48 -23.91
N LYS A 209 -9.07 10.18 -23.30
CA LYS A 209 -7.64 9.85 -23.43
C LYS A 209 -7.33 8.54 -22.70
N TYR A 210 -6.31 7.84 -23.15
CA TYR A 210 -5.88 6.61 -22.53
C TYR A 210 -5.10 6.91 -21.24
N VAL A 211 -5.40 6.19 -20.17
CA VAL A 211 -4.69 6.29 -18.89
C VAL A 211 -3.51 5.34 -18.84
N LEU A 212 -3.67 4.14 -19.36
CA LEU A 212 -2.60 3.20 -19.66
C LEU A 212 -2.42 3.14 -21.18
N GLU A 213 -1.19 3.12 -21.65
CA GLU A 213 -0.91 2.93 -23.07
C GLU A 213 -1.48 1.59 -23.54
N PRO A 214 -2.30 1.57 -24.62
CA PRO A 214 -2.89 0.35 -25.15
C PRO A 214 -1.83 -0.67 -25.58
N PRO A 215 -2.14 -1.98 -25.57
CA PRO A 215 -1.30 -2.99 -26.17
C PRO A 215 -0.98 -2.66 -27.63
N PRO A 216 0.24 -2.93 -28.14
CA PRO A 216 0.66 -2.56 -29.49
C PRO A 216 -0.30 -3.08 -30.60
N GLU A 217 -0.84 -4.28 -30.42
CA GLU A 217 -1.76 -4.90 -31.39
C GLU A 217 -3.06 -4.11 -31.52
N LEU A 218 -3.52 -3.48 -30.43
CA LEU A 218 -4.73 -2.66 -30.43
C LEU A 218 -4.42 -1.21 -30.82
N ALA A 219 -3.23 -0.72 -30.52
CA ALA A 219 -2.82 0.65 -30.81
C ALA A 219 -2.76 0.90 -32.33
N GLU A 220 -2.42 -0.11 -33.15
CA GLU A 220 -2.38 -0.02 -34.62
C GLU A 220 -3.79 0.11 -35.24
N GLU A 221 -4.84 -0.33 -34.55
CA GLU A 221 -6.23 -0.25 -35.02
C GLU A 221 -6.94 1.04 -34.59
N ILE A 222 -6.31 1.84 -33.70
CA ILE A 222 -6.89 3.06 -33.14
C ILE A 222 -6.66 4.24 -34.09
N ASP A 223 -7.75 4.85 -34.55
CA ASP A 223 -7.77 6.08 -35.35
C ASP A 223 -8.70 7.09 -34.68
N PRO A 224 -8.27 8.23 -34.19
CA PRO A 224 -6.99 8.94 -34.30
C PRO A 224 -5.88 8.42 -33.38
N PRO A 225 -4.64 9.00 -33.48
CA PRO A 225 -3.50 8.54 -32.69
C PRO A 225 -3.77 8.57 -31.18
N VAL A 226 -3.18 7.61 -30.47
CA VAL A 226 -3.32 7.44 -29.02
C VAL A 226 -2.85 8.69 -28.28
N GLU A 227 -3.74 9.32 -27.53
CA GLU A 227 -3.40 10.41 -26.60
C GLU A 227 -3.41 9.87 -25.17
N ILE A 228 -2.31 10.10 -24.43
CA ILE A 228 -2.18 9.67 -23.04
C ILE A 228 -2.63 10.77 -22.08
N SER A 229 -3.34 10.39 -21.06
CA SER A 229 -3.80 11.26 -19.97
C SER A 229 -2.69 11.50 -18.94
N SER A 230 -2.72 12.65 -18.27
CA SER A 230 -1.85 12.95 -17.11
C SER A 230 -2.36 12.36 -15.79
N PHE A 231 -3.34 11.48 -15.83
CA PHE A 231 -3.94 10.88 -14.63
C PHE A 231 -2.90 10.16 -13.74
N LEU A 232 -2.03 9.35 -14.35
CA LEU A 232 -0.99 8.61 -13.61
C LEU A 232 0.07 9.53 -12.99
N GLU A 233 0.37 10.68 -13.59
CA GLU A 233 1.26 11.68 -12.99
C GLU A 233 0.65 12.25 -11.71
N ARG A 234 -0.65 12.58 -11.75
CA ARG A 234 -1.38 13.04 -10.57
C ARG A 234 -1.49 11.95 -9.51
N LEU A 235 -1.77 10.71 -9.92
CA LEU A 235 -1.83 9.55 -9.03
C LEU A 235 -0.48 9.32 -8.32
N ALA A 236 0.63 9.33 -9.07
CA ALA A 236 1.98 9.17 -8.50
C ALA A 236 2.31 10.29 -7.51
N SER A 237 1.98 11.53 -7.87
CA SER A 237 2.20 12.69 -7.01
C SER A 237 1.38 12.59 -5.71
N HIS A 238 0.07 12.32 -5.81
CA HIS A 238 -0.82 12.25 -4.65
C HIS A 238 -0.52 11.06 -3.73
N SER A 239 -0.29 9.88 -4.31
CA SER A 239 0.11 8.69 -3.55
C SER A 239 1.55 8.76 -3.04
N ARG A 240 2.36 9.75 -3.48
CA ARG A 240 3.80 9.84 -3.24
C ARG A 240 4.55 8.60 -3.73
N GLY A 241 4.01 7.92 -4.73
CA GLY A 241 4.54 6.67 -5.25
C GLY A 241 4.45 5.49 -4.27
N ILE A 242 3.61 5.58 -3.24
CA ILE A 242 3.36 4.49 -2.28
C ILE A 242 2.42 3.48 -2.95
N PRO A 243 2.87 2.21 -3.16
CA PRO A 243 2.12 1.24 -3.96
C PRO A 243 0.69 0.99 -3.47
N GLY A 244 0.50 0.75 -2.17
CA GLY A 244 -0.84 0.45 -1.63
C GLY A 244 -1.79 1.64 -1.71
N VAL A 245 -1.28 2.88 -1.55
CA VAL A 245 -2.08 4.10 -1.75
C VAL A 245 -2.46 4.26 -3.22
N ALA A 246 -1.49 4.08 -4.14
CA ALA A 246 -1.73 4.17 -5.57
C ALA A 246 -2.73 3.10 -6.05
N TRP A 247 -2.60 1.87 -5.58
CA TRP A 247 -3.50 0.76 -5.90
C TRP A 247 -4.94 1.02 -5.42
N ALA A 248 -5.10 1.52 -4.19
CA ALA A 248 -6.42 1.85 -3.65
C ALA A 248 -7.11 2.99 -4.45
N LEU A 249 -6.36 4.04 -4.78
CA LEU A 249 -6.86 5.14 -5.62
C LEU A 249 -7.19 4.68 -7.04
N TRP A 250 -6.35 3.82 -7.61
CA TRP A 250 -6.59 3.24 -8.93
C TRP A 250 -7.90 2.46 -8.95
N ARG A 251 -8.10 1.52 -8.03
CA ARG A 251 -9.37 0.76 -7.92
C ARG A 251 -10.58 1.68 -7.75
N GLN A 252 -10.47 2.70 -6.89
CA GLN A 252 -11.56 3.67 -6.68
C GLN A 252 -11.91 4.48 -7.95
N SER A 253 -10.94 4.66 -8.85
CA SER A 253 -11.14 5.44 -10.06
C SER A 253 -11.84 4.68 -11.18
N LEU A 254 -11.90 3.34 -11.12
CA LEU A 254 -12.42 2.51 -12.20
C LEU A 254 -13.96 2.49 -12.23
N LEU A 255 -14.49 2.59 -13.43
CA LEU A 255 -15.92 2.60 -13.74
C LEU A 255 -16.23 1.60 -14.86
N GLY A 256 -17.41 0.99 -14.78
CA GLY A 256 -17.97 0.13 -15.83
C GLY A 256 -19.16 0.78 -16.53
N GLU A 257 -19.47 0.30 -17.73
CA GLU A 257 -20.69 0.69 -18.41
C GLU A 257 -21.89 -0.05 -17.81
N PHE A 258 -23.06 0.59 -17.85
CA PHE A 258 -24.32 0.12 -17.25
C PHE A 258 -24.82 -1.23 -17.83
N ASN A 259 -24.18 -1.77 -18.88
CA ASN A 259 -24.60 -2.98 -19.58
C ASN A 259 -24.13 -4.30 -18.93
N GLU A 260 -24.11 -4.38 -17.59
CA GLU A 260 -23.88 -5.66 -16.87
C GLU A 260 -25.00 -6.69 -17.07
N ALA A 261 -26.04 -6.35 -17.83
CA ALA A 261 -27.15 -7.23 -18.15
C ALA A 261 -26.91 -8.13 -19.41
N LEU A 262 -25.68 -8.19 -19.90
CA LEU A 262 -25.34 -9.18 -20.93
C LEU A 262 -25.42 -10.59 -20.35
N SER A 263 -26.21 -11.48 -20.98
CA SER A 263 -26.24 -12.90 -20.64
C SER A 263 -24.85 -13.51 -20.74
N GLU A 264 -24.58 -14.60 -20.03
CA GLU A 264 -23.28 -15.30 -20.11
C GLU A 264 -22.92 -15.71 -21.53
N GLU A 265 -23.94 -15.99 -22.38
CA GLU A 265 -23.76 -16.32 -23.78
C GLU A 265 -23.32 -15.11 -24.63
N GLU A 266 -23.85 -13.91 -24.34
CA GLU A 266 -23.42 -12.68 -24.99
C GLU A 266 -22.03 -12.25 -24.52
N ARG A 267 -21.68 -12.48 -23.25
CA ARG A 267 -20.32 -12.30 -22.73
C ARG A 267 -19.30 -13.19 -23.46
N GLN A 268 -19.62 -14.46 -23.68
CA GLN A 268 -18.73 -15.37 -24.40
C GLN A 268 -18.58 -15.00 -25.91
N GLN A 269 -19.58 -14.39 -26.53
CA GLN A 269 -19.47 -13.91 -27.92
C GLN A 269 -18.69 -12.58 -28.03
N VAL A 270 -18.79 -11.70 -27.04
CA VAL A 270 -18.00 -10.43 -26.96
C VAL A 270 -16.52 -10.73 -26.69
N HIS A 271 -16.22 -11.80 -25.96
CA HIS A 271 -14.84 -12.19 -25.62
C HIS A 271 -14.01 -12.68 -26.80
N GLN A 272 -14.60 -12.97 -27.95
CA GLN A 272 -13.82 -13.57 -29.03
C GLN A 272 -12.91 -12.59 -29.79
N PHE A 273 -13.14 -11.24 -29.78
CA PHE A 273 -12.36 -10.32 -30.65
C PHE A 273 -12.34 -8.83 -30.25
N ARG A 274 -12.75 -8.38 -29.06
CA ARG A 274 -12.69 -6.96 -28.70
C ARG A 274 -12.14 -6.76 -27.29
N ALA A 275 -11.22 -5.81 -27.16
CA ALA A 275 -10.76 -5.29 -25.88
C ALA A 275 -11.93 -4.64 -25.11
N THR A 276 -12.03 -4.90 -23.81
CA THR A 276 -13.03 -4.29 -22.94
C THR A 276 -12.55 -2.90 -22.50
N THR A 277 -13.36 -1.87 -22.77
CA THR A 277 -13.06 -0.53 -22.27
C THR A 277 -13.46 -0.42 -20.81
N VAL A 278 -12.50 -0.05 -19.96
CA VAL A 278 -12.69 0.32 -18.56
C VAL A 278 -12.52 1.83 -18.46
N TRP A 279 -13.51 2.50 -17.90
CA TRP A 279 -13.48 3.94 -17.76
C TRP A 279 -12.78 4.33 -16.47
N VAL A 280 -12.01 5.41 -16.54
CA VAL A 280 -11.30 5.97 -15.38
C VAL A 280 -11.92 7.32 -15.04
N ARG A 281 -12.42 7.44 -13.82
CA ARG A 281 -12.99 8.69 -13.30
C ARG A 281 -11.99 9.83 -13.43
N SER A 282 -12.47 11.02 -13.76
CA SER A 282 -11.59 12.20 -13.77
C SER A 282 -11.07 12.49 -12.35
N TRP A 283 -9.87 13.02 -12.26
CA TRP A 283 -9.22 13.27 -10.97
C TRP A 283 -10.06 14.13 -10.02
N ASP A 284 -10.72 15.14 -10.56
CA ASP A 284 -11.51 16.10 -9.78
C ASP A 284 -12.82 15.51 -9.24
N GLN A 285 -13.26 14.38 -9.76
CA GLN A 285 -14.43 13.62 -9.31
C GLN A 285 -14.09 12.50 -8.31
N LEU A 286 -12.80 12.23 -8.07
CA LEU A 286 -12.41 11.26 -7.07
C LEU A 286 -12.76 11.77 -5.67
N LYS A 287 -13.61 11.01 -4.97
CA LYS A 287 -13.94 11.30 -3.57
C LYS A 287 -12.74 10.98 -2.69
N GLN A 288 -12.07 12.02 -2.23
CA GLN A 288 -10.98 11.85 -1.26
C GLN A 288 -11.54 11.96 0.16
N PRO A 289 -10.98 11.17 1.10
CA PRO A 289 -11.29 11.34 2.52
C PRO A 289 -11.04 12.78 2.99
N ALA A 290 -11.92 13.26 3.87
CA ALA A 290 -11.80 14.59 4.44
C ALA A 290 -12.06 14.53 5.95
N PHE A 291 -11.45 15.43 6.70
CA PHE A 291 -11.65 15.48 8.15
C PHE A 291 -13.12 15.83 8.47
N PRO A 292 -13.71 15.20 9.52
CA PRO A 292 -15.02 15.58 10.03
C PRO A 292 -15.04 17.06 10.44
N ALA A 293 -16.21 17.68 10.39
CA ALA A 293 -16.37 19.10 10.76
C ALA A 293 -16.01 19.38 12.25
N ASP A 294 -16.17 18.37 13.09
CA ASP A 294 -15.88 18.38 14.54
C ASP A 294 -14.51 17.72 14.86
N PHE A 295 -13.59 17.70 13.89
CA PHE A 295 -12.29 17.10 14.07
C PHE A 295 -11.53 17.73 15.25
N SER A 296 -11.06 16.87 16.17
CA SER A 296 -10.48 17.28 17.43
C SER A 296 -8.99 16.93 17.53
N GLN A 297 -8.28 17.58 18.47
CA GLN A 297 -6.91 17.25 18.80
C GLN A 297 -6.77 15.78 19.27
N THR A 298 -7.76 15.24 19.97
CA THR A 298 -7.80 13.82 20.36
C THR A 298 -7.73 12.90 19.13
N GLN A 299 -8.52 13.22 18.09
CA GLN A 299 -8.50 12.46 16.83
C GLN A 299 -7.15 12.59 16.12
N ALA A 300 -6.49 13.75 16.18
CA ALA A 300 -5.13 13.92 15.66
C ALA A 300 -4.12 13.03 16.40
N PHE A 301 -4.20 12.94 17.73
CA PHE A 301 -3.35 12.03 18.52
C PHE A 301 -3.64 10.56 18.20
N ILE A 302 -4.90 10.18 18.00
CA ILE A 302 -5.27 8.83 17.57
C ILE A 302 -4.60 8.51 16.23
N LEU A 303 -4.76 9.36 15.22
CA LEU A 303 -4.17 9.16 13.89
C LEU A 303 -2.64 9.07 13.94
N HIS A 304 -2.00 9.97 14.68
CA HIS A 304 -0.55 9.95 14.85
C HIS A 304 -0.06 8.66 15.54
N THR A 305 -0.77 8.22 16.59
CA THR A 305 -0.42 6.99 17.31
C THR A 305 -0.62 5.75 16.42
N LEU A 306 -1.67 5.72 15.60
CA LEU A 306 -1.89 4.65 14.63
C LEU A 306 -0.75 4.57 13.61
N LEU A 307 -0.26 5.72 13.12
CA LEU A 307 0.87 5.76 12.18
C LEU A 307 2.19 5.32 12.82
N LEU A 308 2.45 5.71 14.08
CA LEU A 308 3.67 5.30 14.78
C LEU A 308 3.79 3.78 15.02
N HIS A 309 2.66 3.07 15.03
CA HIS A 309 2.60 1.64 15.31
C HIS A 309 2.07 0.82 14.14
N ASN A 310 1.82 1.45 12.99
CA ASN A 310 1.21 0.82 11.82
C ASN A 310 -0.06 0.00 12.17
N GLY A 311 -0.88 0.58 13.03
CA GLY A 311 -2.13 0.00 13.51
C GLY A 311 -2.10 -0.52 14.94
N LEU A 312 -3.23 -0.38 15.62
CA LEU A 312 -3.40 -0.77 17.03
C LEU A 312 -4.86 -1.23 17.30
N PRO A 313 -5.07 -2.17 18.24
CA PRO A 313 -6.39 -2.47 18.76
C PRO A 313 -6.89 -1.34 19.68
N VAL A 314 -8.20 -1.14 19.74
CA VAL A 314 -8.84 -0.06 20.55
C VAL A 314 -8.34 -0.05 22.01
N LYS A 315 -8.24 -1.22 22.64
CA LYS A 315 -7.83 -1.35 24.04
C LYS A 315 -6.42 -0.78 24.27
N LEU A 316 -5.49 -1.10 23.38
CA LEU A 316 -4.11 -0.64 23.50
C LEU A 316 -4.00 0.86 23.18
N LEU A 317 -4.71 1.32 22.16
CA LEU A 317 -4.78 2.75 21.80
C LEU A 317 -5.33 3.60 22.98
N ALA A 318 -6.39 3.12 23.64
CA ALA A 318 -6.98 3.75 24.82
C ALA A 318 -5.96 3.85 25.98
N GLN A 319 -5.19 2.79 26.20
CA GLN A 319 -4.14 2.77 27.23
C GLN A 319 -3.02 3.77 26.90
N LEU A 320 -2.54 3.81 25.65
CA LEU A 320 -1.46 4.71 25.23
C LEU A 320 -1.85 6.18 25.32
N LEU A 321 -3.12 6.49 25.05
CA LEU A 321 -3.65 7.86 25.10
C LEU A 321 -4.24 8.24 26.46
N SER A 322 -4.30 7.29 27.41
CA SER A 322 -4.95 7.49 28.72
C SER A 322 -6.40 7.95 28.60
N LEU A 323 -7.16 7.38 27.64
CA LEU A 323 -8.56 7.68 27.36
C LEU A 323 -9.44 6.45 27.62
N PRO A 324 -10.74 6.64 27.92
CA PRO A 324 -11.70 5.54 27.96
C PRO A 324 -11.79 4.82 26.61
N ALA A 325 -11.82 3.49 26.60
CA ALA A 325 -11.91 2.72 25.36
C ALA A 325 -13.17 3.03 24.52
N THR A 326 -14.28 3.38 25.18
CA THR A 326 -15.53 3.78 24.53
C THR A 326 -15.38 5.11 23.79
N GLU A 327 -14.66 6.07 24.35
CA GLU A 327 -14.37 7.36 23.72
C GLU A 327 -13.46 7.19 22.50
N VAL A 328 -12.38 6.40 22.65
CA VAL A 328 -11.49 6.06 21.52
C VAL A 328 -12.25 5.39 20.41
N PHE A 329 -13.14 4.43 20.73
CA PHE A 329 -13.95 3.74 19.74
C PHE A 329 -14.90 4.69 19.00
N GLN A 330 -15.55 5.65 19.70
CA GLN A 330 -16.39 6.67 19.07
C GLN A 330 -15.60 7.54 18.08
N HIS A 331 -14.40 7.99 18.46
CA HIS A 331 -13.52 8.74 17.57
C HIS A 331 -13.10 7.91 16.34
N LEU A 332 -12.77 6.63 16.53
CA LEU A 332 -12.41 5.73 15.44
C LEU A 332 -13.58 5.53 14.46
N CYS A 333 -14.82 5.36 14.97
CA CYS A 333 -16.01 5.27 14.12
C CYS A 333 -16.25 6.56 13.30
N SER A 334 -16.05 7.74 13.92
CA SER A 334 -16.14 9.02 13.20
C SER A 334 -15.08 9.14 12.11
N LEU A 335 -13.83 8.77 12.41
CA LEU A 335 -12.73 8.77 11.44
C LEU A 335 -12.93 7.73 10.32
N GLN A 336 -13.53 6.58 10.63
CA GLN A 336 -13.87 5.55 9.65
C GLN A 336 -14.98 6.02 8.70
N ALA A 337 -16.03 6.67 9.25
CA ALA A 337 -17.09 7.25 8.43
C ALA A 337 -16.56 8.34 7.47
N ALA A 338 -15.48 9.02 7.86
CA ALA A 338 -14.75 9.98 7.03
C ALA A 338 -13.74 9.33 6.06
N GLY A 339 -13.59 8.01 6.07
CA GLY A 339 -12.64 7.26 5.25
C GLY A 339 -11.17 7.39 5.64
N LEU A 340 -10.87 7.98 6.81
CA LEU A 340 -9.50 8.24 7.26
C LEU A 340 -8.83 7.03 7.91
N VAL A 341 -9.62 6.15 8.53
CA VAL A 341 -9.14 4.91 9.13
C VAL A 341 -9.98 3.72 8.68
N GLU A 342 -9.41 2.55 8.78
CA GLU A 342 -10.07 1.27 8.51
C GLU A 342 -9.83 0.30 9.67
N ASN A 343 -10.72 -0.68 9.80
CA ASN A 343 -10.59 -1.77 10.78
C ASN A 343 -10.43 -3.09 10.02
N GLY A 344 -9.30 -3.74 10.18
CA GLY A 344 -9.02 -5.07 9.64
C GLY A 344 -8.47 -5.99 10.74
N ALA A 345 -9.09 -7.16 10.95
CA ALA A 345 -8.67 -8.17 11.92
C ALA A 345 -8.42 -7.60 13.34
N GLU A 346 -9.34 -6.75 13.83
CA GLU A 346 -9.30 -6.07 15.14
C GLU A 346 -8.24 -4.95 15.27
N LEU A 347 -7.46 -4.69 14.25
CA LEU A 347 -6.50 -3.60 14.21
C LEU A 347 -7.08 -2.40 13.45
N TRP A 348 -7.06 -1.25 14.10
CA TRP A 348 -7.36 0.03 13.45
C TRP A 348 -6.10 0.60 12.84
N ARG A 349 -6.19 1.05 11.58
CA ARG A 349 -5.10 1.66 10.83
C ARG A 349 -5.59 2.90 10.11
N VAL A 350 -4.70 3.81 9.78
CA VAL A 350 -4.98 4.84 8.79
C VAL A 350 -5.20 4.14 7.45
N SER A 351 -6.29 4.48 6.76
CA SER A 351 -6.63 3.83 5.48
C SER A 351 -5.66 4.27 4.37
N PRO A 352 -5.45 3.46 3.32
CA PRO A 352 -4.63 3.87 2.19
C PRO A 352 -5.11 5.17 1.54
N LEU A 353 -6.43 5.34 1.39
CA LEU A 353 -7.02 6.56 0.83
C LEU A 353 -6.91 7.77 1.77
N GLY A 354 -6.96 7.54 3.08
CA GLY A 354 -6.85 8.58 4.10
C GLY A 354 -5.41 9.03 4.37
N TYR A 355 -4.43 8.18 4.07
CA TYR A 355 -3.03 8.44 4.42
C TYR A 355 -2.48 9.77 3.88
N PRO A 356 -2.67 10.15 2.61
CA PRO A 356 -2.14 11.42 2.10
C PRO A 356 -2.66 12.64 2.86
N VAL A 357 -3.97 12.66 3.16
CA VAL A 357 -4.63 13.76 3.86
C VAL A 357 -4.19 13.81 5.33
N VAL A 358 -4.15 12.67 6.00
CA VAL A 358 -3.71 12.55 7.40
C VAL A 358 -2.25 12.99 7.55
N ARG A 359 -1.37 12.53 6.66
CA ARG A 359 0.04 12.90 6.66
C ARG A 359 0.22 14.41 6.47
N GLN A 360 -0.44 14.99 5.48
CA GLN A 360 -0.36 16.43 5.21
C GLN A 360 -0.81 17.26 6.41
N PHE A 361 -1.92 16.86 7.05
CA PHE A 361 -2.42 17.52 8.24
C PHE A 361 -1.41 17.44 9.40
N LEU A 362 -0.95 16.24 9.76
CA LEU A 362 -0.02 16.05 10.87
C LEU A 362 1.30 16.80 10.65
N GLN A 363 1.79 16.84 9.42
CA GLN A 363 2.96 17.62 9.05
C GLN A 363 2.70 19.13 9.23
N GLY A 364 1.54 19.63 8.80
CA GLY A 364 1.15 21.03 8.94
C GLY A 364 1.01 21.48 10.40
N GLU A 365 0.55 20.58 11.28
CA GLU A 365 0.41 20.81 12.72
C GLU A 365 1.72 20.59 13.51
N GLY A 366 2.82 20.27 12.84
CA GLY A 366 4.12 20.10 13.45
C GLY A 366 4.31 18.80 14.24
N TYR A 367 3.49 17.78 13.95
CA TYR A 367 3.77 16.44 14.48
C TYR A 367 5.03 15.86 13.85
N LEU A 368 5.70 14.95 14.58
CA LEU A 368 6.80 14.19 14.00
C LEU A 368 6.29 13.32 12.85
N THR A 369 6.81 13.54 11.66
CA THR A 369 6.47 12.81 10.43
C THR A 369 7.70 12.10 9.85
N ASP A 370 7.45 11.20 8.88
CA ASP A 370 8.45 10.47 8.11
C ASP A 370 9.21 11.35 7.09
#